data_4c80c7bb7593fa253af5294298241aa0
#
_entry.id   4c80c7bb7593fa253af5294298241aa0
#
_cell.length_a   1.000
_cell.length_b   1.000
_cell.length_c   1.000
_cell.angle_alpha   90.00
_cell.angle_beta   90.00
_cell.angle_gamma   90.00
#
_symmetry.space_group_name_H-M   'P 1'
#
loop_
_entity.id
_entity.type
_entity.pdbx_description
1 polymer ?
#
loop_
_entity_poly.entity_id
_entity_poly.type
_entity_poly.pdbx_seq_one_letter_code
_entity_poly.pdbx_strand_id
1 'polypeptide(L)'
;MSRLARFFFAPSVLLLLAPAAGALQVGAVVPDFGMPTLEGRPFSLAQAEKTHAAVVILFISTICPYSNYYNDLIRDLSAEFAKKRVVFVGVNSGTHETAEEARVHAREHGHAFDIIKDPESRIAGLLDAGRTPEAFLLDGSGTLRYHGRIASKLSSPDLRTAIEALLEGRPIRPAETKAFGCAIPRR
;
A
#
# COMPACT_ATOMS: atom_id res chain seq x y z
N MET A 1 -8.31 32.72 67.29
CA MET A 1 -8.90 31.45 66.81
C MET A 1 -8.86 31.47 65.31
N SER A 2 -7.79 30.90 64.79
CA SER A 2 -7.48 30.93 63.33
C SER A 2 -7.93 29.61 62.68
N ARG A 3 -8.85 29.68 61.72
CA ARG A 3 -9.31 28.49 60.92
C ARG A 3 -8.44 28.38 59.72
N LEU A 4 -7.55 27.36 59.67
CA LEU A 4 -6.82 26.96 58.46
C LEU A 4 -7.78 26.24 57.51
N ALA A 5 -8.01 26.83 56.33
CA ALA A 5 -8.68 26.19 55.21
C ALA A 5 -7.68 25.27 54.47
N ARG A 6 -7.92 23.96 54.51
CA ARG A 6 -7.17 22.96 53.73
C ARG A 6 -7.75 22.90 52.31
N PHE A 7 -7.00 23.40 51.32
CA PHE A 7 -7.30 23.19 49.92
C PHE A 7 -6.87 21.76 49.51
N PHE A 8 -7.85 20.93 49.21
CA PHE A 8 -7.61 19.63 48.54
C PHE A 8 -7.39 19.86 47.04
N PHE A 9 -6.16 19.71 46.61
CA PHE A 9 -5.82 19.61 45.18
C PHE A 9 -6.13 18.18 44.72
N ALA A 10 -7.20 17.99 43.97
CA ALA A 10 -7.47 16.73 43.28
C ALA A 10 -6.61 16.66 41.99
N PRO A 11 -5.82 15.60 41.78
CA PRO A 11 -5.08 15.46 40.54
C PRO A 11 -6.06 15.13 39.42
N SER A 12 -6.16 16.03 38.41
CA SER A 12 -6.85 15.73 37.16
C SER A 12 -6.04 14.69 36.36
N VAL A 13 -6.53 13.46 36.34
CA VAL A 13 -6.00 12.41 35.46
C VAL A 13 -6.42 12.73 34.03
N LEU A 14 -5.49 13.24 33.23
CA LEU A 14 -5.66 13.41 31.78
C LEU A 14 -5.62 12.04 31.14
N LEU A 15 -6.79 11.50 30.83
CA LEU A 15 -6.92 10.23 30.10
C LEU A 15 -6.50 10.44 28.63
N LEU A 16 -5.27 10.07 28.29
CA LEU A 16 -4.79 10.03 26.91
C LEU A 16 -5.56 8.91 26.17
N LEU A 17 -6.59 9.28 25.41
CA LEU A 17 -7.18 8.35 24.44
C LEU A 17 -6.12 8.06 23.36
N ALA A 18 -5.57 6.84 23.40
CA ALA A 18 -4.82 6.31 22.26
C ALA A 18 -5.77 6.23 21.06
N PRO A 19 -5.37 6.71 19.85
CA PRO A 19 -6.21 6.53 18.68
C PRO A 19 -6.38 5.03 18.43
N ALA A 20 -7.61 4.58 18.31
CA ALA A 20 -7.92 3.23 17.85
C ALA A 20 -7.28 3.08 16.45
N ALA A 21 -6.54 1.99 16.22
CA ALA A 21 -6.01 1.65 14.91
C ALA A 21 -7.21 1.37 13.98
N GLY A 22 -7.75 2.42 13.38
CA GLY A 22 -8.75 2.34 12.32
C GLY A 22 -8.10 1.93 11.01
N ALA A 23 -8.89 1.37 10.09
CA ALA A 23 -8.46 1.10 8.73
C ALA A 23 -7.75 2.33 8.12
N LEU A 24 -6.68 2.11 7.37
CA LEU A 24 -5.93 3.18 6.72
C LEU A 24 -6.83 3.92 5.72
N GLN A 25 -7.10 5.19 5.95
CA GLN A 25 -7.99 6.00 5.12
C GLN A 25 -7.20 6.82 4.10
N VAL A 26 -7.80 7.12 2.96
CA VAL A 26 -7.26 8.09 1.99
C VAL A 26 -7.04 9.43 2.69
N GLY A 27 -5.84 9.99 2.51
CA GLY A 27 -5.37 11.19 3.21
C GLY A 27 -4.50 10.91 4.44
N ALA A 28 -4.44 9.68 4.94
CA ALA A 28 -3.53 9.32 6.01
C ALA A 28 -2.09 9.11 5.49
N VAL A 29 -1.10 9.38 6.32
CA VAL A 29 0.30 9.03 6.05
C VAL A 29 0.51 7.56 6.36
N VAL A 30 1.07 6.82 5.40
CA VAL A 30 1.39 5.41 5.56
C VAL A 30 2.65 5.29 6.43
N PRO A 31 2.63 4.49 7.52
CA PRO A 31 3.84 4.25 8.30
C PRO A 31 4.93 3.60 7.46
N ASP A 32 6.21 3.98 7.70
CA ASP A 32 7.34 3.38 7.01
C ASP A 32 7.43 1.87 7.26
N PHE A 33 7.80 1.14 6.24
CA PHE A 33 8.19 -0.25 6.34
C PHE A 33 9.39 -0.54 5.44
N GLY A 34 10.20 -1.51 5.87
CA GLY A 34 11.34 -1.97 5.09
C GLY A 34 11.46 -3.47 5.16
N MET A 35 11.66 -4.10 4.01
CA MET A 35 11.88 -5.54 3.87
C MET A 35 12.77 -5.82 2.65
N PRO A 36 13.51 -6.94 2.62
CA PRO A 36 14.23 -7.33 1.42
C PRO A 36 13.26 -7.68 0.29
N THR A 37 13.63 -7.29 -0.93
CA THR A 37 12.96 -7.74 -2.16
C THR A 37 13.24 -9.21 -2.42
N LEU A 38 12.55 -9.80 -3.40
CA LEU A 38 12.81 -11.18 -3.84
C LEU A 38 14.26 -11.36 -4.33
N GLU A 39 14.91 -10.32 -4.83
CA GLU A 39 16.32 -10.31 -5.25
C GLU A 39 17.30 -10.02 -4.11
N GLY A 40 16.81 -9.91 -2.87
CA GLY A 40 17.62 -9.65 -1.68
C GLY A 40 18.07 -8.20 -1.52
N ARG A 41 17.62 -7.27 -2.37
CA ARG A 41 17.89 -5.85 -2.21
C ARG A 41 17.08 -5.26 -1.05
N PRO A 42 17.64 -4.37 -0.22
CA PRO A 42 16.86 -3.69 0.80
C PRO A 42 15.84 -2.74 0.14
N PHE A 43 14.59 -2.82 0.54
CA PHE A 43 13.55 -1.85 0.21
C PHE A 43 13.15 -1.08 1.47
N SER A 44 12.91 0.22 1.33
CA SER A 44 12.34 1.11 2.35
C SER A 44 11.32 2.02 1.69
N LEU A 45 10.11 2.07 2.24
CA LEU A 45 9.06 2.96 1.75
C LEU A 45 9.50 4.43 1.86
N ALA A 46 10.06 4.83 3.01
CA ALA A 46 10.55 6.20 3.22
C ALA A 46 11.64 6.61 2.22
N GLN A 47 12.49 5.67 1.77
CA GLN A 47 13.47 5.96 0.74
C GLN A 47 12.83 6.08 -0.64
N ALA A 48 11.85 5.23 -0.95
CA ALA A 48 11.10 5.28 -2.21
C ALA A 48 10.35 6.62 -2.35
N GLU A 49 9.69 7.09 -1.30
CA GLU A 49 8.98 8.36 -1.24
C GLU A 49 9.90 9.56 -1.50
N LYS A 50 11.10 9.58 -0.89
CA LYS A 50 12.09 10.67 -1.08
C LYS A 50 12.63 10.76 -2.50
N THR A 51 12.67 9.65 -3.21
CA THR A 51 13.33 9.55 -4.53
C THR A 51 12.36 9.57 -5.71
N HIS A 52 11.05 9.38 -5.46
CA HIS A 52 10.04 9.30 -6.50
C HIS A 52 8.92 10.32 -6.28
N ALA A 53 8.20 10.63 -7.35
CA ALA A 53 7.04 11.52 -7.31
C ALA A 53 5.82 10.84 -6.67
N ALA A 54 5.73 9.50 -6.81
CA ALA A 54 4.70 8.68 -6.21
C ALA A 54 5.17 7.24 -6.05
N VAL A 55 4.54 6.50 -5.12
CA VAL A 55 4.76 5.08 -4.88
C VAL A 55 3.44 4.34 -5.08
N VAL A 56 3.46 3.28 -5.88
CA VAL A 56 2.34 2.35 -6.04
C VAL A 56 2.69 1.05 -5.34
N ILE A 57 1.94 0.69 -4.31
CA ILE A 57 2.05 -0.60 -3.63
C ILE A 57 0.95 -1.50 -4.18
N LEU A 58 1.32 -2.67 -4.70
CA LEU A 58 0.41 -3.65 -5.30
C LEU A 58 0.44 -4.95 -4.52
N PHE A 59 -0.66 -5.33 -3.90
CA PHE A 59 -0.82 -6.69 -3.38
C PHE A 59 -1.15 -7.62 -4.53
N ILE A 60 -0.26 -8.58 -4.79
CA ILE A 60 -0.33 -9.53 -5.90
C ILE A 60 -0.14 -10.96 -5.41
N SER A 61 -0.61 -11.92 -6.19
CA SER A 61 -0.50 -13.35 -5.90
C SER A 61 -0.27 -14.14 -7.20
N THR A 62 0.62 -15.12 -7.14
CA THR A 62 0.94 -15.98 -8.28
C THR A 62 -0.19 -16.97 -8.61
N ILE A 63 -0.96 -17.36 -7.58
CA ILE A 63 -2.03 -18.36 -7.69
C ILE A 63 -3.43 -17.75 -7.81
N CYS A 64 -3.58 -16.43 -7.63
CA CYS A 64 -4.85 -15.76 -7.73
C CYS A 64 -5.23 -15.46 -9.20
N PRO A 65 -6.31 -16.06 -9.74
CA PRO A 65 -6.72 -15.82 -11.13
C PRO A 65 -7.02 -14.33 -11.41
N TYR A 66 -7.57 -13.62 -10.43
CA TYR A 66 -7.83 -12.18 -10.54
C TYR A 66 -6.54 -11.36 -10.60
N SER A 67 -5.51 -11.73 -9.80
CA SER A 67 -4.21 -11.08 -9.88
C SER A 67 -3.57 -11.32 -11.25
N ASN A 68 -3.60 -12.56 -11.71
CA ASN A 68 -3.01 -12.97 -12.98
C ASN A 68 -3.69 -12.33 -14.21
N TYR A 69 -5.00 -12.06 -14.13
CA TYR A 69 -5.72 -11.35 -15.18
C TYR A 69 -5.17 -9.94 -15.46
N TYR A 70 -4.54 -9.31 -14.47
CA TYR A 70 -4.00 -7.96 -14.60
C TYR A 70 -2.47 -7.91 -14.85
N ASN A 71 -1.78 -9.04 -14.99
CA ASN A 71 -0.31 -9.06 -15.12
C ASN A 71 0.20 -8.15 -16.25
N ASP A 72 -0.38 -8.27 -17.44
CA ASP A 72 0.02 -7.42 -18.59
C ASP A 72 -0.24 -5.93 -18.32
N LEU A 73 -1.40 -5.60 -17.76
CA LEU A 73 -1.75 -4.23 -17.42
C LEU A 73 -0.81 -3.66 -16.36
N ILE A 74 -0.47 -4.43 -15.33
CA ILE A 74 0.47 -4.02 -14.26
C ILE A 74 1.85 -3.79 -14.84
N ARG A 75 2.35 -4.71 -15.69
CA ARG A 75 3.62 -4.57 -16.42
C ARG A 75 3.66 -3.25 -17.20
N ASP A 76 2.64 -3.01 -18.03
CA ASP A 76 2.58 -1.86 -18.91
C ASP A 76 2.46 -0.54 -18.13
N LEU A 77 1.63 -0.50 -17.09
CA LEU A 77 1.53 0.66 -16.19
C LEU A 77 2.85 0.95 -15.50
N SER A 78 3.50 -0.06 -14.93
CA SER A 78 4.77 0.14 -14.23
C SER A 78 5.88 0.67 -15.15
N ALA A 79 5.97 0.13 -16.37
CA ALA A 79 6.95 0.58 -17.37
C ALA A 79 6.68 2.02 -17.86
N GLU A 80 5.42 2.37 -18.09
CA GLU A 80 5.03 3.71 -18.50
C GLU A 80 5.33 4.76 -17.43
N PHE A 81 4.87 4.51 -16.19
CA PHE A 81 4.97 5.48 -15.13
C PHE A 81 6.35 5.57 -14.47
N ALA A 82 7.22 4.56 -14.65
CA ALA A 82 8.62 4.66 -14.26
C ALA A 82 9.32 5.88 -14.89
N LYS A 83 8.98 6.21 -16.15
CA LYS A 83 9.48 7.40 -16.86
C LYS A 83 9.02 8.71 -16.25
N LYS A 84 7.99 8.69 -15.43
CA LYS A 84 7.43 9.84 -14.71
C LYS A 84 7.80 9.83 -13.22
N ARG A 85 8.82 9.06 -12.84
CA ARG A 85 9.28 8.91 -11.45
C ARG A 85 8.21 8.33 -10.51
N VAL A 86 7.36 7.46 -10.99
CA VAL A 86 6.48 6.64 -10.16
C VAL A 86 7.10 5.27 -10.02
N VAL A 87 7.34 4.84 -8.78
CA VAL A 87 7.84 3.50 -8.48
C VAL A 87 6.70 2.57 -8.12
N PHE A 88 6.75 1.36 -8.67
CA PHE A 88 5.87 0.27 -8.29
C PHE A 88 6.61 -0.69 -7.36
N VAL A 89 5.93 -1.21 -6.37
CA VAL A 89 6.40 -2.30 -5.51
C VAL A 89 5.28 -3.32 -5.32
N GLY A 90 5.58 -4.56 -5.64
CA GLY A 90 4.69 -5.69 -5.40
C GLY A 90 4.83 -6.21 -3.98
N VAL A 91 3.72 -6.60 -3.35
CA VAL A 91 3.70 -7.30 -2.06
C VAL A 91 2.97 -8.61 -2.24
N ASN A 92 3.67 -9.72 -2.00
CA ASN A 92 3.10 -11.07 -2.03
C ASN A 92 2.94 -11.58 -0.59
N SER A 93 1.72 -11.50 -0.06
CA SER A 93 1.35 -11.94 1.30
C SER A 93 0.75 -13.36 1.31
N GLY A 94 0.80 -14.09 0.18
CA GLY A 94 0.31 -15.46 0.08
C GLY A 94 1.15 -16.42 0.93
N THR A 95 0.50 -17.15 1.85
CA THR A 95 1.18 -18.10 2.73
C THR A 95 1.55 -19.41 2.04
N HIS A 96 0.87 -19.74 0.94
CA HIS A 96 1.08 -20.96 0.14
C HIS A 96 1.97 -20.72 -1.09
N GLU A 97 2.53 -19.53 -1.21
CA GLU A 97 3.41 -19.13 -2.31
C GLU A 97 4.82 -18.91 -1.77
N THR A 98 5.79 -19.55 -2.36
CA THR A 98 7.20 -19.37 -2.00
C THR A 98 7.78 -18.09 -2.65
N ALA A 99 8.91 -17.60 -2.13
CA ALA A 99 9.64 -16.51 -2.75
C ALA A 99 10.15 -16.86 -4.15
N GLU A 100 10.51 -18.15 -4.39
CA GLU A 100 10.96 -18.61 -5.70
C GLU A 100 9.82 -18.64 -6.72
N GLU A 101 8.64 -19.14 -6.35
CA GLU A 101 7.45 -19.11 -7.21
C GLU A 101 7.09 -17.67 -7.58
N ALA A 102 7.12 -16.74 -6.62
CA ALA A 102 6.87 -15.33 -6.89
C ALA A 102 7.92 -14.72 -7.83
N ARG A 103 9.20 -15.11 -7.71
CA ARG A 103 10.28 -14.66 -8.59
C ARG A 103 10.15 -15.21 -10.01
N VAL A 104 9.82 -16.50 -10.15
CA VAL A 104 9.56 -17.13 -11.46
C VAL A 104 8.40 -16.44 -12.15
N HIS A 105 7.27 -16.29 -11.45
CA HIS A 105 6.08 -15.62 -11.94
C HIS A 105 6.37 -14.18 -12.42
N ALA A 106 7.12 -13.40 -11.63
CA ALA A 106 7.50 -12.04 -12.00
C ALA A 106 8.29 -11.98 -13.32
N ARG A 107 9.22 -12.92 -13.50
CA ARG A 107 10.00 -13.03 -14.77
C ARG A 107 9.12 -13.42 -15.94
N GLU A 108 8.25 -14.41 -15.77
CA GLU A 108 7.35 -14.89 -16.83
C GLU A 108 6.39 -13.82 -17.33
N HIS A 109 5.93 -12.95 -16.42
CA HIS A 109 5.00 -11.86 -16.74
C HIS A 109 5.70 -10.51 -17.00
N GLY A 110 7.04 -10.46 -16.97
CA GLY A 110 7.81 -9.26 -17.28
C GLY A 110 7.64 -8.13 -16.26
N HIS A 111 7.40 -8.46 -14.98
CA HIS A 111 7.35 -7.48 -13.91
C HIS A 111 8.76 -6.98 -13.60
N ALA A 112 9.06 -5.72 -13.96
CA ALA A 112 10.37 -5.10 -13.80
C ALA A 112 10.50 -4.28 -12.51
N PHE A 113 9.53 -4.32 -11.62
CA PHE A 113 9.52 -3.65 -10.33
C PHE A 113 9.86 -4.61 -9.19
N ASP A 114 10.29 -4.05 -8.06
CA ASP A 114 10.61 -4.81 -6.87
C ASP A 114 9.39 -5.52 -6.28
N ILE A 115 9.57 -6.76 -5.84
CA ILE A 115 8.53 -7.53 -5.16
C ILE A 115 9.06 -7.95 -3.78
N ILE A 116 8.23 -7.78 -2.77
CA ILE A 116 8.49 -8.15 -1.38
C ILE A 116 7.65 -9.37 -1.02
N LYS A 117 8.26 -10.35 -0.38
CA LYS A 117 7.53 -11.46 0.24
C LYS A 117 7.11 -11.05 1.66
N ASP A 118 5.81 -11.07 1.94
CA ASP A 118 5.20 -10.69 3.21
C ASP A 118 4.42 -11.88 3.84
N PRO A 119 5.12 -12.97 4.24
CA PRO A 119 4.48 -14.23 4.64
C PRO A 119 3.70 -14.12 5.97
N GLU A 120 4.01 -13.13 6.77
CA GLU A 120 3.34 -12.85 8.04
C GLU A 120 2.23 -11.80 7.90
N SER A 121 1.97 -11.34 6.67
CA SER A 121 0.97 -10.31 6.35
C SER A 121 1.15 -9.02 7.16
N ARG A 122 2.39 -8.65 7.49
CA ARG A 122 2.71 -7.43 8.25
C ARG A 122 2.40 -6.18 7.44
N ILE A 123 2.84 -6.16 6.17
CA ILE A 123 2.55 -5.02 5.25
C ILE A 123 1.06 -5.01 4.93
N ALA A 124 0.46 -6.19 4.69
CA ALA A 124 -0.98 -6.28 4.48
C ALA A 124 -1.79 -5.78 5.68
N GLY A 125 -1.35 -6.09 6.90
CA GLY A 125 -1.96 -5.59 8.13
C GLY A 125 -1.80 -4.09 8.31
N LEU A 126 -0.61 -3.55 8.00
CA LEU A 126 -0.30 -2.12 8.09
C LEU A 126 -1.19 -1.27 7.18
N LEU A 127 -1.43 -1.75 5.97
CA LEU A 127 -2.22 -1.07 4.93
C LEU A 127 -3.71 -1.45 4.96
N ASP A 128 -4.11 -2.36 5.84
CA ASP A 128 -5.43 -2.99 5.86
C ASP A 128 -5.82 -3.63 4.51
N ALA A 129 -4.84 -4.11 3.76
CA ALA A 129 -5.07 -4.77 2.49
C ALA A 129 -5.79 -6.11 2.70
N GLY A 130 -6.84 -6.36 1.92
CA GLY A 130 -7.69 -7.54 2.08
C GLY A 130 -7.75 -8.44 0.86
N ARG A 131 -7.26 -8.00 -0.29
CA ARG A 131 -7.45 -8.69 -1.58
C ARG A 131 -6.17 -8.74 -2.41
N THR A 132 -6.15 -9.65 -3.38
CA THR A 132 -5.19 -9.65 -4.49
C THR A 132 -5.97 -9.77 -5.81
N PRO A 133 -5.79 -8.82 -6.80
CA PRO A 133 -4.94 -7.64 -6.68
C PRO A 133 -5.62 -6.48 -5.94
N GLU A 134 -4.82 -5.69 -5.21
CA GLU A 134 -5.26 -4.46 -4.56
C GLU A 134 -4.14 -3.41 -4.66
N ALA A 135 -4.50 -2.16 -4.94
CA ALA A 135 -3.56 -1.08 -5.19
C ALA A 135 -3.67 0.03 -4.16
N PHE A 136 -2.53 0.56 -3.73
CA PHE A 136 -2.37 1.75 -2.89
C PHE A 136 -1.44 2.72 -3.61
N LEU A 137 -1.88 3.95 -3.83
CA LEU A 137 -1.09 5.01 -4.43
C LEU A 137 -0.76 6.07 -3.39
N LEU A 138 0.53 6.29 -3.15
CA LEU A 138 1.04 7.29 -2.24
C LEU A 138 1.70 8.41 -3.03
N ASP A 139 1.59 9.64 -2.54
CA ASP A 139 2.40 10.75 -3.03
C ASP A 139 3.82 10.74 -2.42
N GLY A 140 4.68 11.68 -2.86
CA GLY A 140 6.05 11.79 -2.38
C GLY A 140 6.21 12.18 -0.90
N SER A 141 5.11 12.42 -0.18
CA SER A 141 5.09 12.63 1.28
C SER A 141 4.62 11.39 2.06
N GLY A 142 4.35 10.27 1.38
CA GLY A 142 3.83 9.05 1.98
C GLY A 142 2.33 9.12 2.29
N THR A 143 1.62 10.13 1.79
CA THR A 143 0.18 10.23 2.00
C THR A 143 -0.58 9.34 1.03
N LEU A 144 -1.48 8.50 1.53
CA LEU A 144 -2.35 7.65 0.72
C LEU A 144 -3.32 8.51 -0.09
N ARG A 145 -3.26 8.43 -1.40
CA ARG A 145 -4.05 9.24 -2.34
C ARG A 145 -5.11 8.44 -3.09
N TYR A 146 -4.88 7.14 -3.26
CA TYR A 146 -5.84 6.22 -3.85
C TYR A 146 -5.69 4.84 -3.22
N HIS A 147 -6.82 4.15 -3.04
CA HIS A 147 -6.88 2.77 -2.57
C HIS A 147 -7.96 2.00 -3.32
N GLY A 148 -7.66 0.79 -3.75
CA GLY A 148 -8.66 -0.13 -4.29
C GLY A 148 -8.22 -0.97 -5.49
N ARG A 149 -9.13 -1.13 -6.47
CA ARG A 149 -8.91 -1.99 -7.63
C ARG A 149 -7.93 -1.38 -8.63
N ILE A 150 -7.29 -2.23 -9.43
CA ILE A 150 -6.43 -1.79 -10.53
C ILE A 150 -7.26 -1.22 -11.67
N ALA A 151 -8.34 -1.92 -12.04
CA ALA A 151 -9.23 -1.49 -13.10
C ALA A 151 -10.64 -2.07 -12.93
N SER A 152 -11.65 -1.30 -13.33
CA SER A 152 -13.00 -1.79 -13.59
C SER A 152 -13.15 -2.26 -15.04
N LYS A 153 -12.38 -1.65 -15.94
CA LYS A 153 -12.24 -2.02 -17.36
C LYS A 153 -10.78 -1.87 -17.77
N LEU A 154 -10.25 -2.84 -18.52
CA LEU A 154 -8.86 -2.79 -19.00
C LEU A 154 -8.57 -1.57 -19.88
N SER A 155 -9.57 -1.09 -20.62
CA SER A 155 -9.45 0.09 -21.49
C SER A 155 -9.40 1.43 -20.72
N SER A 156 -9.80 1.45 -19.45
CA SER A 156 -9.77 2.64 -18.60
C SER A 156 -9.46 2.24 -17.15
N PRO A 157 -8.19 1.94 -16.85
CA PRO A 157 -7.79 1.50 -15.52
C PRO A 157 -7.96 2.59 -14.48
N ASP A 158 -8.63 2.27 -13.36
CA ASP A 158 -8.85 3.20 -12.24
C ASP A 158 -7.50 3.68 -11.67
N LEU A 159 -6.53 2.77 -11.52
CA LEU A 159 -5.20 3.10 -11.01
C LEU A 159 -4.45 4.07 -11.96
N ARG A 160 -4.54 3.89 -13.28
CA ARG A 160 -3.96 4.83 -14.26
C ARG A 160 -4.49 6.23 -14.04
N THR A 161 -5.81 6.35 -14.02
CA THR A 161 -6.49 7.64 -13.83
C THR A 161 -6.09 8.31 -12.52
N ALA A 162 -5.93 7.51 -11.45
CA ALA A 162 -5.48 8.01 -10.15
C ALA A 162 -4.03 8.54 -10.21
N ILE A 163 -3.10 7.79 -10.84
CA ILE A 163 -1.70 8.22 -10.99
C ILE A 163 -1.62 9.50 -11.81
N GLU A 164 -2.31 9.57 -12.95
CA GLU A 164 -2.33 10.75 -13.81
C GLU A 164 -2.87 11.98 -13.07
N ALA A 165 -3.99 11.84 -12.37
CA ALA A 165 -4.56 12.93 -11.57
C ALA A 165 -3.59 13.40 -10.47
N LEU A 166 -2.90 12.47 -9.78
CA LEU A 166 -1.91 12.82 -8.77
C LEU A 166 -0.75 13.61 -9.36
N LEU A 167 -0.16 13.14 -10.46
CA LEU A 167 0.98 13.80 -11.11
C LEU A 167 0.64 15.18 -11.68
N GLU A 168 -0.61 15.40 -12.06
CA GLU A 168 -1.12 16.67 -12.56
C GLU A 168 -1.66 17.60 -11.45
N GLY A 169 -1.56 17.17 -10.18
CA GLY A 169 -2.08 17.95 -9.05
C GLY A 169 -3.61 18.08 -9.02
N ARG A 170 -4.32 17.20 -9.74
CA ARG A 170 -5.78 17.18 -9.79
C ARG A 170 -6.36 16.27 -8.68
N PRO A 171 -7.58 16.55 -8.20
CA PRO A 171 -8.27 15.66 -7.29
C PRO A 171 -8.51 14.28 -7.92
N ILE A 172 -8.17 13.21 -7.18
CA ILE A 172 -8.48 11.84 -7.57
C ILE A 172 -9.95 11.55 -7.25
N ARG A 173 -10.72 11.14 -8.25
CA ARG A 173 -12.16 10.84 -8.07
C ARG A 173 -12.56 9.65 -8.95
N PRO A 174 -13.03 8.53 -8.32
CA PRO A 174 -13.04 8.26 -6.88
C PRO A 174 -11.63 7.99 -6.35
N ALA A 175 -11.33 8.44 -5.13
CA ALA A 175 -10.06 8.17 -4.46
C ALA A 175 -10.02 6.78 -3.78
N GLU A 176 -11.20 6.17 -3.64
CA GLU A 176 -11.35 4.82 -3.09
C GLU A 176 -12.31 4.00 -3.95
N THR A 177 -11.93 2.75 -4.23
CA THR A 177 -12.73 1.82 -5.02
C THR A 177 -12.66 0.43 -4.40
N LYS A 178 -13.70 -0.38 -4.59
CA LYS A 178 -13.71 -1.74 -4.06
C LYS A 178 -12.77 -2.64 -4.88
N ALA A 179 -11.74 -3.20 -4.24
CA ALA A 179 -10.91 -4.25 -4.82
C ALA A 179 -11.68 -5.57 -4.92
N PHE A 180 -11.44 -6.33 -5.99
CA PHE A 180 -11.97 -7.67 -6.20
C PHE A 180 -10.82 -8.65 -6.41
N GLY A 181 -10.93 -9.82 -5.79
CA GLY A 181 -9.94 -10.85 -5.94
C GLY A 181 -9.92 -11.82 -4.77
N CYS A 182 -8.84 -12.59 -4.68
CA CYS A 182 -8.64 -13.57 -3.63
C CYS A 182 -8.34 -12.87 -2.30
N ALA A 183 -8.81 -13.46 -1.20
CA ALA A 183 -8.53 -12.90 0.12
C ALA A 183 -7.05 -13.05 0.48
N ILE A 184 -6.46 -12.03 1.09
CA ILE A 184 -5.15 -12.13 1.73
C ILE A 184 -5.36 -12.84 3.08
N PRO A 185 -4.66 -13.96 3.37
CA PRO A 185 -4.74 -14.62 4.66
C PRO A 185 -4.26 -13.68 5.76
N ARG A 186 -5.06 -13.49 6.79
CA ARG A 186 -4.64 -12.79 8.02
C ARG A 186 -4.26 -13.81 9.08
N ARG A 187 -3.16 -13.59 9.77
CA ARG A 187 -2.73 -14.40 10.92
C ARG A 187 -2.99 -13.64 12.21
#